data_ea6b1515cfa6fa802d54598ba5c4ce35
#
_entry.id   ea6b1515cfa6fa802d54598ba5c4ce35
#
_cell.length_a   1.000
_cell.length_b   1.000
_cell.length_c   1.000
_cell.angle_alpha   90.00
_cell.angle_beta   90.00
_cell.angle_gamma   90.00
#
_symmetry.space_group_name_H-M   'P 1'
#
loop_
_entity.id
_entity.type
_entity.pdbx_description
1 polymer ?
#
loop_
_entity_poly.entity_id
_entity_poly.type
_entity_poly.pdbx_seq_one_letter_code
_entity_poly.pdbx_strand_id
1 'polypeptide(L)'
;LWDPFRSKLAASIMNGLENFPFKNKTKVLYLGASTGTTVSHVSDIVGPSGLVFAVEHASRVARDFLDRVATHRSNIMPILQDARKPKEYFSVFGKVDVVYVDIAQPDQTKIAIDNCDMFLKKDGFFFLVIKTRSIDVTKAPKRIVEEEIKKLREKFEILESIDLHPYDKDHAMVIAKYKN
;
A
#
# COMPACT_ATOMS: atom_id res chain seq x y z
N LEU A 1 8.26 -10.47 -15.96
CA LEU A 1 8.66 -9.07 -16.03
C LEU A 1 7.76 -8.23 -15.12
N TRP A 2 8.33 -7.38 -14.25
CA TRP A 2 7.58 -6.46 -13.40
C TRP A 2 7.43 -5.11 -14.12
N ASP A 3 6.24 -4.86 -14.64
CA ASP A 3 5.96 -3.70 -15.49
C ASP A 3 5.64 -2.45 -14.64
N PRO A 4 6.45 -1.36 -14.75
CA PRO A 4 6.21 -0.13 -13.99
C PRO A 4 4.96 0.63 -14.42
N PHE A 5 4.43 0.41 -15.61
CA PHE A 5 3.15 0.99 -16.06
C PHE A 5 1.93 0.28 -15.43
N ARG A 6 2.13 -0.87 -14.79
CA ARG A 6 1.08 -1.66 -14.15
C ARG A 6 1.26 -1.82 -12.64
N SER A 7 2.34 -1.28 -12.09
CA SER A 7 2.67 -1.39 -10.67
C SER A 7 3.34 -0.12 -10.16
N LYS A 8 2.66 0.60 -9.30
CA LYS A 8 3.20 1.84 -8.71
C LYS A 8 4.45 1.59 -7.86
N LEU A 9 4.58 0.42 -7.25
CA LEU A 9 5.80 0.02 -6.55
C LEU A 9 6.96 -0.16 -7.54
N ALA A 10 6.73 -0.78 -8.70
CA ALA A 10 7.75 -0.86 -9.75
C ALA A 10 8.10 0.52 -10.31
N ALA A 11 7.09 1.39 -10.52
CA ALA A 11 7.31 2.77 -10.94
C ALA A 11 8.20 3.55 -9.95
N SER A 12 7.96 3.39 -8.65
CA SER A 12 8.78 4.04 -7.62
C SER A 12 10.23 3.51 -7.62
N ILE A 13 10.42 2.21 -7.83
CA ILE A 13 11.76 1.61 -7.96
C ILE A 13 12.49 2.20 -9.18
N MET A 14 11.83 2.30 -10.32
CA MET A 14 12.40 2.90 -11.52
C MET A 14 12.73 4.38 -11.35
N ASN A 15 11.99 5.08 -10.47
CA ASN A 15 12.23 6.49 -10.17
C ASN A 15 13.14 6.71 -8.93
N GLY A 16 13.89 5.68 -8.53
CA GLY A 16 14.98 5.82 -7.54
C GLY A 16 14.58 5.55 -6.09
N LEU A 17 13.57 4.71 -5.83
CA LEU A 17 13.24 4.26 -4.48
C LEU A 17 14.47 3.63 -3.78
N GLU A 18 14.88 4.19 -2.65
CA GLU A 18 16.04 3.72 -1.87
C GLU A 18 15.60 2.84 -0.69
N ASN A 19 14.53 3.23 0.02
CA ASN A 19 14.03 2.49 1.18
C ASN A 19 13.08 1.38 0.77
N PHE A 20 13.63 0.17 0.57
CA PHE A 20 12.88 -1.01 0.14
C PHE A 20 12.91 -2.12 1.21
N PRO A 21 11.93 -2.15 2.14
CA PRO A 21 11.92 -3.08 3.28
C PRO A 21 11.43 -4.49 2.96
N PHE A 22 10.92 -4.72 1.76
CA PHE A 22 10.40 -6.03 1.37
C PHE A 22 11.54 -7.03 1.21
N LYS A 23 11.53 -8.09 2.00
CA LYS A 23 12.51 -9.16 1.98
C LYS A 23 11.88 -10.48 2.47
N ASN A 24 12.58 -11.58 2.37
CA ASN A 24 12.11 -12.86 2.88
C ASN A 24 11.60 -12.76 4.34
N LYS A 25 10.48 -13.39 4.63
CA LYS A 25 9.76 -13.40 5.93
C LYS A 25 9.03 -12.09 6.30
N THR A 26 9.07 -11.04 5.49
CA THR A 26 8.32 -9.81 5.75
C THR A 26 6.82 -10.09 5.77
N LYS A 27 6.11 -9.54 6.77
CA LYS A 27 4.65 -9.51 6.85
C LYS A 27 4.14 -8.18 6.35
N VAL A 28 3.26 -8.20 5.38
CA VAL A 28 2.74 -7.01 4.68
C VAL A 28 1.22 -6.95 4.81
N LEU A 29 0.68 -5.82 5.22
CA LEU A 29 -0.73 -5.47 5.02
C LEU A 29 -0.83 -4.62 3.75
N TYR A 30 -1.52 -5.11 2.77
CA TYR A 30 -1.73 -4.44 1.48
C TYR A 30 -3.18 -3.98 1.35
N LEU A 31 -3.43 -2.68 1.34
CA LEU A 31 -4.75 -2.09 1.19
C LEU A 31 -4.99 -1.66 -0.25
N GLY A 32 -6.06 -2.19 -0.86
CA GLY A 32 -6.39 -1.98 -2.26
C GLY A 32 -5.67 -2.96 -3.18
N ALA A 33 -5.86 -4.26 -2.94
CA ALA A 33 -5.20 -5.34 -3.69
C ALA A 33 -5.52 -5.30 -5.19
N SER A 34 -6.67 -4.76 -5.57
CA SER A 34 -7.15 -4.74 -6.96
C SER A 34 -7.10 -6.14 -7.58
N THR A 35 -6.66 -6.30 -8.81
CA THR A 35 -6.49 -7.60 -9.48
C THR A 35 -5.20 -8.35 -9.06
N GLY A 36 -4.41 -7.80 -8.14
CA GLY A 36 -3.28 -8.47 -7.52
C GLY A 36 -1.94 -8.35 -8.24
N THR A 37 -1.79 -7.47 -9.24
CA THR A 37 -0.52 -7.32 -9.98
C THR A 37 0.65 -7.01 -9.04
N THR A 38 0.58 -5.93 -8.25
CA THR A 38 1.65 -5.58 -7.30
C THR A 38 1.73 -6.59 -6.16
N VAL A 39 0.59 -7.07 -5.65
CA VAL A 39 0.52 -8.10 -4.59
C VAL A 39 1.28 -9.35 -4.98
N SER A 40 1.17 -9.83 -6.23
CA SER A 40 1.89 -11.01 -6.70
C SER A 40 3.41 -10.85 -6.65
N HIS A 41 3.93 -9.68 -7.02
CA HIS A 41 5.36 -9.38 -6.94
C HIS A 41 5.85 -9.25 -5.50
N VAL A 42 5.07 -8.58 -4.64
CA VAL A 42 5.37 -8.52 -3.20
C VAL A 42 5.40 -9.92 -2.59
N SER A 43 4.43 -10.77 -2.93
CA SER A 43 4.39 -12.18 -2.50
C SER A 43 5.65 -12.96 -2.91
N ASP A 44 6.11 -12.79 -4.15
CA ASP A 44 7.34 -13.44 -4.62
C ASP A 44 8.58 -12.97 -3.83
N ILE A 45 8.67 -11.68 -3.50
CA ILE A 45 9.81 -11.10 -2.76
C ILE A 45 9.83 -11.55 -1.31
N VAL A 46 8.68 -11.54 -0.62
CA VAL A 46 8.62 -11.93 0.80
C VAL A 46 8.77 -13.44 1.00
N GLY A 47 8.59 -14.21 -0.07
CA GLY A 47 8.81 -15.66 -0.11
C GLY A 47 7.81 -16.47 0.72
N PRO A 48 7.96 -17.80 0.73
CA PRO A 48 6.97 -18.71 1.34
C PRO A 48 6.88 -18.58 2.87
N SER A 49 7.87 -18.00 3.52
CA SER A 49 7.87 -17.72 4.96
C SER A 49 7.38 -16.31 5.33
N GLY A 50 7.14 -15.46 4.33
CA GLY A 50 6.49 -14.17 4.49
C GLY A 50 4.97 -14.30 4.37
N LEU A 51 4.24 -13.20 4.58
CA LEU A 51 2.78 -13.14 4.44
C LEU A 51 2.35 -11.81 3.86
N VAL A 52 1.38 -11.84 2.94
CA VAL A 52 0.70 -10.66 2.41
C VAL A 52 -0.78 -10.75 2.72
N PHE A 53 -1.25 -9.92 3.65
CA PHE A 53 -2.66 -9.73 3.95
C PHE A 53 -3.22 -8.71 2.96
N ALA A 54 -4.01 -9.15 2.00
CA ALA A 54 -4.43 -8.34 0.86
C ALA A 54 -5.90 -7.97 0.96
N VAL A 55 -6.18 -6.71 1.31
CA VAL A 55 -7.53 -6.17 1.52
C VAL A 55 -8.08 -5.60 0.21
N GLU A 56 -9.26 -6.07 -0.19
CA GLU A 56 -10.02 -5.54 -1.32
C GLU A 56 -11.53 -5.60 -1.01
N HIS A 57 -12.26 -4.51 -1.26
CA HIS A 57 -13.69 -4.45 -0.96
C HIS A 57 -14.59 -4.67 -2.18
N ALA A 58 -14.08 -4.41 -3.39
CA ALA A 58 -14.85 -4.55 -4.61
C ALA A 58 -14.97 -6.02 -5.01
N SER A 59 -16.12 -6.64 -4.78
CA SER A 59 -16.35 -8.08 -4.95
C SER A 59 -15.98 -8.60 -6.33
N ARG A 60 -16.23 -7.82 -7.39
CA ARG A 60 -15.87 -8.22 -8.77
C ARG A 60 -14.36 -8.30 -8.95
N VAL A 61 -13.66 -7.26 -8.47
CA VAL A 61 -12.20 -7.18 -8.58
C VAL A 61 -11.53 -8.21 -7.68
N ALA A 62 -12.07 -8.42 -6.47
CA ALA A 62 -11.59 -9.44 -5.54
C ALA A 62 -11.70 -10.85 -6.12
N ARG A 63 -12.76 -11.15 -6.91
CA ARG A 63 -12.89 -12.43 -7.61
C ARG A 63 -11.75 -12.64 -8.60
N ASP A 64 -11.47 -11.65 -9.45
CA ASP A 64 -10.34 -11.72 -10.38
C ASP A 64 -9.01 -11.90 -9.66
N PHE A 65 -8.82 -11.22 -8.52
CA PHE A 65 -7.65 -11.38 -7.66
C PHE A 65 -7.52 -12.79 -7.10
N LEU A 66 -8.61 -13.35 -6.57
CA LEU A 66 -8.64 -14.70 -6.05
C LEU A 66 -8.26 -15.71 -7.14
N ASP A 67 -8.95 -15.67 -8.28
CA ASP A 67 -8.79 -16.66 -9.34
C ASP A 67 -7.39 -16.61 -10.00
N ARG A 68 -6.84 -15.43 -10.18
CA ARG A 68 -5.59 -15.25 -10.94
C ARG A 68 -4.33 -15.20 -10.10
N VAL A 69 -4.44 -14.87 -8.82
CA VAL A 69 -3.26 -14.60 -7.97
C VAL A 69 -3.31 -15.38 -6.66
N ALA A 70 -4.31 -15.14 -5.83
CA ALA A 70 -4.29 -15.62 -4.45
C ALA A 70 -4.35 -17.15 -4.33
N THR A 71 -5.14 -17.83 -5.13
CA THR A 71 -5.25 -19.30 -5.14
C THR A 71 -3.96 -20.01 -5.53
N HIS A 72 -3.05 -19.32 -6.20
CA HIS A 72 -1.77 -19.87 -6.67
C HIS A 72 -0.59 -19.55 -5.73
N ARG A 73 -0.83 -18.88 -4.58
CA ARG A 73 0.20 -18.40 -3.67
C ARG A 73 -0.18 -18.64 -2.21
N SER A 74 0.50 -19.57 -1.56
CA SER A 74 0.23 -19.96 -0.17
C SER A 74 0.54 -18.87 0.87
N ASN A 75 1.29 -17.83 0.48
CA ASN A 75 1.68 -16.71 1.34
C ASN A 75 0.84 -15.45 1.12
N ILE A 76 -0.29 -15.53 0.42
CA ILE A 76 -1.28 -14.47 0.30
C ILE A 76 -2.54 -14.85 1.07
N MET A 77 -2.97 -13.97 1.96
CA MET A 77 -4.26 -14.07 2.65
C MET A 77 -5.20 -12.97 2.12
N PRO A 78 -6.14 -13.30 1.25
CA PRO A 78 -7.12 -12.33 0.75
C PRO A 78 -8.14 -11.99 1.84
N ILE A 79 -8.48 -10.72 1.96
CA ILE A 79 -9.44 -10.19 2.93
C ILE A 79 -10.46 -9.34 2.18
N LEU A 80 -11.68 -9.88 2.03
CA LEU A 80 -12.78 -9.17 1.38
C LEU A 80 -13.46 -8.24 2.38
N GLN A 81 -12.85 -7.08 2.60
CA GLN A 81 -13.31 -6.08 3.57
C GLN A 81 -12.99 -4.66 3.10
N ASP A 82 -13.65 -3.68 3.71
CA ASP A 82 -13.42 -2.26 3.47
C ASP A 82 -12.26 -1.76 4.34
N ALA A 83 -11.22 -1.20 3.72
CA ALA A 83 -10.06 -0.65 4.41
C ALA A 83 -10.41 0.50 5.39
N ARG A 84 -11.59 1.14 5.23
CA ARG A 84 -12.12 2.13 6.18
C ARG A 84 -12.56 1.54 7.51
N LYS A 85 -12.66 0.22 7.60
CA LYS A 85 -13.17 -0.51 8.75
C LYS A 85 -12.16 -1.52 9.31
N PRO A 86 -10.97 -1.09 9.72
CA PRO A 86 -9.91 -2.00 10.15
C PRO A 86 -10.31 -2.91 11.32
N LYS A 87 -11.29 -2.52 12.13
CA LYS A 87 -11.82 -3.33 13.22
C LYS A 87 -12.54 -4.59 12.74
N GLU A 88 -13.07 -4.62 11.52
CA GLU A 88 -13.79 -5.77 10.98
C GLU A 88 -12.85 -6.94 10.61
N TYR A 89 -11.55 -6.68 10.45
CA TYR A 89 -10.53 -7.70 10.17
C TYR A 89 -9.39 -7.72 11.19
N PHE A 90 -9.54 -7.03 12.31
CA PHE A 90 -8.54 -6.96 13.37
C PHE A 90 -8.12 -8.33 13.91
N SER A 91 -9.06 -9.28 14.05
CA SER A 91 -8.80 -10.60 14.57
C SER A 91 -8.12 -11.57 13.61
N VAL A 92 -7.96 -11.18 12.35
CA VAL A 92 -7.44 -12.07 11.30
C VAL A 92 -5.92 -12.26 11.42
N PHE A 93 -5.20 -11.21 11.86
CA PHE A 93 -3.74 -11.23 11.96
C PHE A 93 -3.24 -10.23 13.02
N GLY A 94 -1.99 -10.38 13.43
CA GLY A 94 -1.34 -9.48 14.38
C GLY A 94 -0.60 -8.32 13.68
N LYS A 95 0.45 -7.80 14.34
CA LYS A 95 1.27 -6.72 13.79
C LYS A 95 2.08 -7.16 12.56
N VAL A 96 2.20 -6.22 11.61
CA VAL A 96 2.94 -6.38 10.35
C VAL A 96 4.17 -5.48 10.30
N ASP A 97 5.11 -5.83 9.43
CA ASP A 97 6.36 -5.08 9.24
C ASP A 97 6.19 -3.91 8.27
N VAL A 98 5.26 -4.06 7.32
CA VAL A 98 4.98 -3.07 6.26
C VAL A 98 3.47 -2.93 6.09
N VAL A 99 3.00 -1.68 5.98
CA VAL A 99 1.67 -1.34 5.47
C VAL A 99 1.82 -0.63 4.13
N TYR A 100 1.23 -1.18 3.08
CA TYR A 100 1.21 -0.62 1.74
C TYR A 100 -0.21 -0.22 1.35
N VAL A 101 -0.41 1.03 0.92
CA VAL A 101 -1.74 1.60 0.67
C VAL A 101 -1.84 2.13 -0.76
N ASP A 102 -2.73 1.54 -1.54
CA ASP A 102 -3.03 1.91 -2.94
C ASP A 102 -4.56 1.98 -3.17
N ILE A 103 -5.25 2.79 -2.37
CA ILE A 103 -6.70 2.99 -2.44
C ILE A 103 -7.07 4.32 -3.10
N ALA A 104 -8.22 4.37 -3.75
CA ALA A 104 -8.73 5.58 -4.43
C ALA A 104 -9.88 6.20 -3.63
N GLN A 105 -9.54 6.87 -2.52
CA GLN A 105 -10.50 7.55 -1.64
C GLN A 105 -10.03 8.97 -1.31
N PRO A 106 -10.95 9.95 -1.17
CA PRO A 106 -10.58 11.32 -0.78
C PRO A 106 -9.87 11.40 0.59
N ASP A 107 -10.23 10.50 1.50
CA ASP A 107 -9.70 10.40 2.86
C ASP A 107 -8.65 9.28 3.01
N GLN A 108 -7.97 8.92 1.92
CA GLN A 108 -7.01 7.82 1.87
C GLN A 108 -5.92 7.88 2.95
N THR A 109 -5.43 9.07 3.29
CA THR A 109 -4.42 9.25 4.33
C THR A 109 -4.96 8.94 5.73
N LYS A 110 -6.20 9.33 6.03
CA LYS A 110 -6.84 8.96 7.29
C LYS A 110 -7.02 7.44 7.39
N ILE A 111 -7.53 6.81 6.33
CA ILE A 111 -7.68 5.34 6.27
C ILE A 111 -6.33 4.65 6.50
N ALA A 112 -5.28 5.16 5.89
CA ALA A 112 -3.92 4.64 6.04
C ALA A 112 -3.44 4.75 7.50
N ILE A 113 -3.61 5.89 8.15
CA ILE A 113 -3.24 6.12 9.55
C ILE A 113 -4.00 5.17 10.48
N ASP A 114 -5.33 5.04 10.31
CA ASP A 114 -6.17 4.16 11.14
C ASP A 114 -5.70 2.69 11.06
N ASN A 115 -5.28 2.24 9.87
CA ASN A 115 -4.73 0.89 9.69
C ASN A 115 -3.32 0.76 10.29
N CYS A 116 -2.47 1.75 10.14
CA CYS A 116 -1.13 1.72 10.73
C CYS A 116 -1.19 1.69 12.27
N ASP A 117 -2.03 2.50 12.89
CA ASP A 117 -2.22 2.51 14.35
C ASP A 117 -2.62 1.11 14.88
N MET A 118 -3.42 0.38 14.09
CA MET A 118 -3.90 -0.93 14.49
C MET A 118 -2.91 -2.06 14.21
N PHE A 119 -2.24 -2.02 13.07
CA PHE A 119 -1.51 -3.18 12.54
C PHE A 119 0.00 -2.98 12.38
N LEU A 120 0.50 -1.75 12.21
CA LEU A 120 1.92 -1.54 11.95
C LEU A 120 2.74 -1.67 13.24
N LYS A 121 3.87 -2.34 13.16
CA LYS A 121 4.85 -2.38 14.23
C LYS A 121 5.49 -1.02 14.43
N LYS A 122 5.97 -0.75 15.64
CA LYS A 122 6.90 0.37 15.87
C LYS A 122 8.10 0.25 14.92
N ASP A 123 8.55 1.37 14.37
CA ASP A 123 9.60 1.44 13.34
C ASP A 123 9.29 0.66 12.05
N GLY A 124 8.06 0.16 11.90
CA GLY A 124 7.59 -0.47 10.67
C GLY A 124 7.49 0.52 9.51
N PHE A 125 7.60 0.00 8.29
CA PHE A 125 7.57 0.83 7.09
C PHE A 125 6.15 1.03 6.58
N PHE A 126 5.91 2.23 6.10
CA PHE A 126 4.64 2.65 5.54
C PHE A 126 4.84 3.16 4.11
N PHE A 127 4.02 2.66 3.20
CA PHE A 127 3.96 3.09 1.81
C PHE A 127 2.56 3.62 1.50
N LEU A 128 2.46 4.85 1.02
CA LEU A 128 1.21 5.44 0.59
C LEU A 128 1.32 5.92 -0.85
N VAL A 129 0.47 5.40 -1.70
CA VAL A 129 0.23 5.97 -3.03
C VAL A 129 -0.76 7.11 -2.90
N ILE A 130 -0.29 8.33 -3.04
CA ILE A 130 -1.15 9.51 -3.08
C ILE A 130 -1.72 9.65 -4.50
N LYS A 131 -3.03 9.42 -4.62
CA LYS A 131 -3.79 9.58 -5.86
C LYS A 131 -4.43 10.95 -5.87
N THR A 132 -3.72 11.95 -6.40
CA THR A 132 -4.10 13.35 -6.24
C THR A 132 -5.49 13.66 -6.78
N ARG A 133 -5.86 13.05 -7.93
CA ARG A 133 -7.18 13.24 -8.54
C ARG A 133 -8.32 12.57 -7.77
N SER A 134 -8.03 11.62 -6.90
CA SER A 134 -9.04 11.02 -6.00
C SER A 134 -9.27 11.89 -4.76
N ILE A 135 -8.33 12.77 -4.42
CA ILE A 135 -8.41 13.66 -3.27
C ILE A 135 -9.08 14.98 -3.65
N ASP A 136 -8.53 15.68 -4.64
CA ASP A 136 -9.07 16.97 -5.09
C ASP A 136 -8.65 17.24 -6.54
N VAL A 137 -9.64 17.30 -7.44
CA VAL A 137 -9.39 17.57 -8.87
C VAL A 137 -9.12 19.04 -9.18
N THR A 138 -9.39 19.95 -8.24
CA THR A 138 -9.26 21.40 -8.41
C THR A 138 -7.88 21.93 -8.06
N LYS A 139 -7.13 21.20 -7.23
CA LYS A 139 -5.80 21.58 -6.77
C LYS A 139 -4.68 21.02 -7.67
N ALA A 140 -3.55 21.72 -7.67
CA ALA A 140 -2.33 21.21 -8.30
C ALA A 140 -1.85 19.94 -7.57
N PRO A 141 -1.45 18.87 -8.31
CA PRO A 141 -1.01 17.60 -7.72
C PRO A 141 0.07 17.76 -6.65
N LYS A 142 1.09 18.57 -6.91
CA LYS A 142 2.19 18.83 -5.96
C LYS A 142 1.69 19.37 -4.62
N ARG A 143 0.74 20.30 -4.64
CA ARG A 143 0.16 20.88 -3.43
C ARG A 143 -0.60 19.82 -2.61
N ILE A 144 -1.34 18.94 -3.28
CA ILE A 144 -2.04 17.83 -2.61
C ILE A 144 -1.04 16.92 -1.91
N VAL A 145 0.04 16.53 -2.60
CA VAL A 145 1.09 15.68 -2.01
C VAL A 145 1.68 16.34 -0.75
N GLU A 146 1.99 17.63 -0.80
CA GLU A 146 2.50 18.38 0.35
C GLU A 146 1.51 18.42 1.52
N GLU A 147 0.21 18.65 1.24
CA GLU A 147 -0.86 18.67 2.24
C GLU A 147 -1.02 17.26 2.89
N GLU A 148 -0.98 16.19 2.12
CA GLU A 148 -1.09 14.82 2.64
C GLU A 148 0.14 14.41 3.46
N ILE A 149 1.35 14.75 3.01
CA ILE A 149 2.59 14.54 3.77
C ILE A 149 2.54 15.28 5.12
N LYS A 150 2.00 16.49 5.16
CA LYS A 150 1.86 17.24 6.41
C LYS A 150 0.98 16.50 7.43
N LYS A 151 -0.10 15.85 6.99
CA LYS A 151 -0.96 15.03 7.86
C LYS A 151 -0.22 13.82 8.44
N LEU A 152 0.70 13.24 7.67
CA LEU A 152 1.47 12.06 8.11
C LEU A 152 2.52 12.38 9.16
N ARG A 153 3.10 13.59 9.17
CA ARG A 153 4.26 13.95 9.99
C ARG A 153 4.05 13.81 11.50
N GLU A 154 2.83 13.84 11.98
CA GLU A 154 2.51 13.64 13.39
C GLU A 154 2.93 12.24 13.87
N LYS A 155 2.62 11.21 13.08
CA LYS A 155 2.81 9.80 13.44
C LYS A 155 3.95 9.10 12.70
N PHE A 156 4.46 9.73 11.64
CA PHE A 156 5.45 9.12 10.76
C PHE A 156 6.67 10.03 10.57
N GLU A 157 7.82 9.40 10.47
CA GLU A 157 9.04 9.97 9.89
C GLU A 157 9.00 9.76 8.38
N ILE A 158 8.90 10.83 7.61
CA ILE A 158 8.89 10.76 6.14
C ILE A 158 10.32 10.53 5.65
N LEU A 159 10.53 9.42 4.95
CA LEU A 159 11.83 9.06 4.38
C LEU A 159 11.97 9.55 2.94
N GLU A 160 10.95 9.27 2.11
CA GLU A 160 10.95 9.59 0.69
C GLU A 160 9.57 10.04 0.20
N SER A 161 9.58 10.89 -0.84
CA SER A 161 8.41 11.22 -1.63
C SER A 161 8.79 11.18 -3.10
N ILE A 162 8.24 10.24 -3.86
CA ILE A 162 8.64 9.93 -5.24
C ILE A 162 7.47 10.23 -6.17
N ASP A 163 7.68 11.12 -7.14
CA ASP A 163 6.74 11.31 -8.26
C ASP A 163 6.77 10.07 -9.16
N LEU A 164 5.61 9.52 -9.50
CA LEU A 164 5.53 8.32 -10.32
C LEU A 164 5.50 8.58 -11.83
N HIS A 165 5.54 9.86 -12.27
CA HIS A 165 5.73 10.19 -13.69
C HIS A 165 7.08 9.64 -14.18
N PRO A 166 7.22 9.10 -15.40
CA PRO A 166 6.21 9.02 -16.48
C PRO A 166 5.28 7.79 -16.41
N TYR A 167 5.48 6.87 -15.46
CA TYR A 167 4.79 5.58 -15.41
C TYR A 167 3.33 5.70 -14.96
N ASP A 168 3.07 6.61 -14.02
CA ASP A 168 1.72 6.88 -13.51
C ASP A 168 1.57 8.38 -13.22
N LYS A 169 0.71 9.05 -13.98
CA LYS A 169 0.50 10.50 -13.88
C LYS A 169 -0.34 10.85 -12.66
N ASP A 170 -0.08 12.03 -12.10
CA ASP A 170 -0.84 12.58 -10.96
C ASP A 170 -0.81 11.67 -9.70
N HIS A 171 0.23 10.81 -9.57
CA HIS A 171 0.46 9.96 -8.43
C HIS A 171 1.85 10.17 -7.85
N ALA A 172 1.95 10.07 -6.52
CA ALA A 172 3.22 10.04 -5.81
C ALA A 172 3.24 8.88 -4.81
N MET A 173 4.42 8.32 -4.57
CA MET A 173 4.66 7.34 -3.51
C MET A 173 5.34 8.02 -2.34
N VAL A 174 4.74 7.94 -1.15
CA VAL A 174 5.37 8.36 0.11
C VAL A 174 5.82 7.14 0.87
N ILE A 175 7.09 7.14 1.30
CA ILE A 175 7.68 6.12 2.15
C ILE A 175 8.00 6.75 3.50
N ALA A 176 7.60 6.08 4.57
CA ALA A 176 7.78 6.59 5.91
C ALA A 176 7.98 5.46 6.94
N LYS A 177 8.48 5.81 8.11
CA LYS A 177 8.52 4.95 9.29
C LYS A 177 7.51 5.37 10.34
N TYR A 178 6.89 4.39 10.98
CA TYR A 178 5.93 4.61 12.06
C TYR A 178 6.66 4.88 13.38
N LYS A 179 6.30 5.98 14.06
CA LYS A 179 7.01 6.44 15.28
C LYS A 179 6.52 5.76 16.57
N ASN A 180 5.29 5.22 16.57
CA ASN A 180 4.64 4.70 17.81
C ASN A 180 4.93 3.22 18.08
#